data_2262b824caa7788c72ac491b3e8062fc
#
_entry.id   2262b824caa7788c72ac491b3e8062fc
#
_cell.length_a   1.000
_cell.length_b   1.000
_cell.length_c   1.000
_cell.angle_alpha   90.00
_cell.angle_beta   90.00
_cell.angle_gamma   90.00
#
_symmetry.space_group_name_H-M   'P 1'
#
loop_
_entity.id
_entity.type
_entity.pdbx_description
1 polymer ?
#
loop_
_entity_poly.entity_id
_entity_poly.type
_entity_poly.pdbx_seq_one_letter_code
_entity_poly.pdbx_strand_id
1 'polypeptide(L)'
;MKKIILALILSLGVMPVFAVEDIKPAQDITVDEIPEPPQVKSSKSLVDKAMGAEPNYPAKYTYEYIEKIKPQYKCVGKDEIFYVALDMLKNTTGDFSRLAILGNNLTEKPVKIEFKNLSEINKDYAEFDALGWKKGKRLYIYINPRHKDAPAGAIAALLSHEALHQDEYNSLAEETYAWTMEAAVWCEILNEYPEMGDDKMHPLVVREDTLKKLFEKGNYTNKYIKKTVVQNKGYQNLPSTSPGFEEL
;
A
#
# COMPACT_ATOMS: atom_id res chain seq x y z
N MET A 1 30.71 4.52 11.61
CA MET A 1 29.73 3.49 11.25
C MET A 1 28.78 4.11 10.24
N LYS A 2 28.89 3.73 8.97
CA LYS A 2 27.98 4.22 7.91
C LYS A 2 26.63 3.58 8.16
N LYS A 3 25.63 4.40 8.48
CA LYS A 3 24.23 3.96 8.52
C LYS A 3 23.83 3.61 7.09
N ILE A 4 23.68 2.34 6.80
CA ILE A 4 23.05 1.91 5.56
C ILE A 4 21.56 2.18 5.76
N ILE A 5 21.08 3.18 5.07
CA ILE A 5 19.70 3.60 5.05
C ILE A 5 19.05 2.79 3.94
N LEU A 6 18.12 1.98 4.34
CA LEU A 6 17.33 1.20 3.43
C LEU A 6 16.19 2.07 2.92
N ALA A 7 16.28 2.40 1.69
CA ALA A 7 15.30 3.23 1.01
C ALA A 7 14.46 2.39 0.07
N LEU A 8 13.19 2.39 0.33
CA LEU A 8 12.19 1.84 -0.56
C LEU A 8 11.97 2.82 -1.71
N ILE A 9 12.51 2.51 -2.90
CA ILE A 9 12.27 3.30 -4.10
C ILE A 9 10.99 2.80 -4.78
N LEU A 10 9.89 3.43 -4.48
CA LEU A 10 8.64 3.31 -5.20
C LEU A 10 8.36 4.59 -6.00
N SER A 11 9.23 4.86 -6.99
CA SER A 11 8.89 5.86 -8.00
C SER A 11 8.07 5.18 -9.10
N LEU A 12 6.77 5.19 -8.95
CA LEU A 12 5.86 5.08 -10.07
C LEU A 12 5.45 6.46 -10.58
N GLY A 13 6.41 7.38 -10.57
CA GLY A 13 6.33 8.54 -11.42
C GLY A 13 6.49 8.07 -12.85
N VAL A 14 5.36 8.01 -13.59
CA VAL A 14 5.31 7.64 -15.01
C VAL A 14 6.20 6.42 -15.27
N MET A 15 5.67 5.22 -15.10
CA MET A 15 6.31 4.07 -15.71
C MET A 15 6.51 4.47 -17.18
N PRO A 16 7.75 4.51 -17.70
CA PRO A 16 7.88 4.45 -19.13
C PRO A 16 7.10 3.20 -19.51
N VAL A 17 6.14 3.34 -20.40
CA VAL A 17 5.53 2.23 -21.08
C VAL A 17 6.69 1.49 -21.70
N PHE A 18 7.26 0.52 -20.97
CA PHE A 18 8.18 -0.41 -21.57
C PHE A 18 7.34 -1.14 -22.60
N ALA A 19 7.61 -0.83 -23.83
CA ALA A 19 7.14 -1.62 -24.92
C ALA A 19 7.40 -3.09 -24.54
N VAL A 20 6.34 -3.81 -24.30
CA VAL A 20 6.37 -5.26 -24.21
C VAL A 20 6.47 -5.74 -25.66
N GLU A 21 7.61 -5.45 -26.27
CA GLU A 21 8.02 -6.07 -27.52
C GLU A 21 8.47 -7.47 -27.15
N ASP A 22 7.55 -8.42 -27.31
CA ASP A 22 7.73 -9.86 -27.49
C ASP A 22 6.59 -10.71 -26.88
N ILE A 23 5.42 -10.11 -26.65
CA ILE A 23 4.22 -10.92 -26.50
C ILE A 23 3.52 -10.86 -27.86
N LYS A 24 3.58 -11.95 -28.61
CA LYS A 24 2.71 -12.12 -29.79
C LYS A 24 1.31 -11.74 -29.40
N PRO A 25 0.62 -10.85 -30.15
CA PRO A 25 -0.73 -10.45 -29.81
C PRO A 25 -1.60 -11.71 -29.76
N ALA A 26 -2.27 -11.90 -28.62
CA ALA A 26 -3.44 -12.75 -28.60
C ALA A 26 -4.42 -12.13 -29.60
N GLN A 27 -5.01 -12.97 -30.44
CA GLN A 27 -5.90 -12.59 -31.50
C GLN A 27 -6.93 -11.56 -31.05
N ASP A 28 -7.17 -10.56 -31.89
CA ASP A 28 -8.15 -9.51 -31.76
C ASP A 28 -9.47 -10.01 -31.19
N ILE A 29 -9.70 -9.73 -29.91
CA ILE A 29 -11.04 -9.63 -29.37
C ILE A 29 -11.44 -8.19 -29.65
N THR A 30 -12.31 -7.99 -30.63
CA THR A 30 -12.87 -6.69 -30.94
C THR A 30 -13.59 -6.15 -29.70
N VAL A 31 -13.30 -4.90 -29.38
CA VAL A 31 -13.79 -4.19 -28.16
C VAL A 31 -15.32 -4.07 -28.12
N ASP A 32 -16.02 -4.47 -29.17
CA ASP A 32 -17.46 -4.29 -29.35
C ASP A 32 -18.33 -5.40 -28.70
N GLU A 33 -17.76 -6.42 -28.07
CA GLU A 33 -18.51 -7.55 -27.48
C GLU A 33 -18.44 -7.65 -25.94
N ILE A 34 -17.88 -6.66 -25.26
CA ILE A 34 -17.95 -6.62 -23.81
C ILE A 34 -19.25 -5.89 -23.45
N PRO A 35 -20.29 -6.57 -22.95
CA PRO A 35 -21.48 -5.87 -22.47
C PRO A 35 -21.04 -4.90 -21.37
N GLU A 36 -21.42 -3.63 -21.49
CA GLU A 36 -21.20 -2.65 -20.42
C GLU A 36 -21.66 -3.29 -19.11
N PRO A 37 -20.83 -3.28 -18.08
CA PRO A 37 -21.26 -3.75 -16.76
C PRO A 37 -22.50 -2.93 -16.38
N PRO A 38 -23.54 -3.56 -15.83
CA PRO A 38 -24.73 -2.85 -15.43
C PRO A 38 -24.30 -1.66 -14.58
N GLN A 39 -24.72 -0.46 -14.98
CA GLN A 39 -24.47 0.75 -14.21
C GLN A 39 -25.07 0.54 -12.82
N VAL A 40 -24.26 0.09 -11.90
CA VAL A 40 -24.61 0.11 -10.48
C VAL A 40 -24.73 1.59 -10.15
N LYS A 41 -25.96 2.08 -10.06
CA LYS A 41 -26.24 3.40 -9.49
C LYS A 41 -25.41 3.46 -8.21
N SER A 42 -24.49 4.40 -8.10
CA SER A 42 -23.62 4.54 -6.94
C SER A 42 -24.52 4.50 -5.70
N SER A 43 -24.63 3.34 -5.12
CA SER A 43 -25.25 3.26 -3.81
C SER A 43 -24.29 3.99 -2.91
N LYS A 44 -24.74 5.06 -2.25
CA LYS A 44 -24.00 5.60 -1.09
C LYS A 44 -23.45 4.41 -0.35
N SER A 45 -22.15 4.40 -0.13
CA SER A 45 -21.45 3.28 0.48
C SER A 45 -22.29 2.68 1.61
N LEU A 46 -22.33 1.37 1.72
CA LEU A 46 -23.01 0.71 2.83
C LEU A 46 -22.46 1.20 4.18
N VAL A 47 -21.19 1.60 4.19
CA VAL A 47 -20.50 2.20 5.33
C VAL A 47 -21.10 3.56 5.65
N ASP A 48 -21.28 4.44 4.66
CA ASP A 48 -21.91 5.76 4.85
C ASP A 48 -23.36 5.64 5.33
N LYS A 49 -24.09 4.64 4.82
CA LYS A 49 -25.45 4.33 5.28
C LYS A 49 -25.49 3.81 6.71
N ALA A 50 -24.54 2.97 7.10
CA ALA A 50 -24.46 2.40 8.43
C ALA A 50 -24.03 3.45 9.48
N MET A 51 -23.31 4.49 9.07
CA MET A 51 -22.79 5.52 9.96
C MET A 51 -23.63 6.78 10.06
N GLY A 52 -24.63 6.94 9.22
CA GLY A 52 -25.72 7.90 9.39
C GLY A 52 -25.40 9.39 9.26
N ALA A 53 -24.15 9.77 9.05
CA ALA A 53 -23.71 11.16 8.90
C ALA A 53 -23.05 11.40 7.54
N GLU A 54 -22.98 12.66 7.13
CA GLU A 54 -22.20 13.02 5.95
C GLU A 54 -20.72 12.71 6.21
N PRO A 55 -20.05 12.03 5.27
CA PRO A 55 -18.65 11.65 5.46
C PRO A 55 -17.80 12.90 5.59
N ASN A 56 -17.11 12.99 6.71
CA ASN A 56 -16.04 13.96 6.87
C ASN A 56 -14.73 13.31 6.43
N TYR A 57 -13.67 14.10 6.35
CA TYR A 57 -12.40 13.51 6.02
C TYR A 57 -12.01 12.37 6.98
N PRO A 58 -11.35 11.36 6.48
CA PRO A 58 -10.79 11.34 5.17
C PRO A 58 -11.85 11.02 4.13
N ALA A 59 -12.60 12.01 3.86
CA ALA A 59 -13.63 12.15 2.88
C ALA A 59 -14.86 11.23 3.02
N LYS A 60 -14.88 10.21 3.86
CA LYS A 60 -15.94 9.18 3.81
C LYS A 60 -16.33 8.56 5.14
N TYR A 61 -15.85 9.08 6.29
CA TYR A 61 -16.08 8.46 7.60
C TYR A 61 -16.64 9.46 8.59
N THR A 62 -17.65 9.03 9.34
CA THR A 62 -18.28 9.89 10.33
C THR A 62 -17.37 10.13 11.54
N TYR A 63 -17.59 11.26 12.20
CA TYR A 63 -16.90 11.57 13.45
C TYR A 63 -17.10 10.48 14.51
N GLU A 64 -18.32 9.95 14.62
CA GLU A 64 -18.65 8.89 15.59
C GLU A 64 -17.85 7.61 15.33
N TYR A 65 -17.65 7.26 14.06
CA TYR A 65 -16.83 6.09 13.71
C TYR A 65 -15.36 6.32 14.10
N ILE A 66 -14.82 7.48 13.77
CA ILE A 66 -13.43 7.82 14.09
C ILE A 66 -13.20 7.81 15.61
N GLU A 67 -14.07 8.45 16.39
CA GLU A 67 -13.97 8.45 17.85
C GLU A 67 -14.11 7.03 18.45
N LYS A 68 -14.89 6.16 17.84
CA LYS A 68 -15.03 4.75 18.25
C LYS A 68 -13.71 3.96 18.05
N ILE A 69 -13.01 4.14 16.94
CA ILE A 69 -11.78 3.40 16.62
C ILE A 69 -10.52 4.05 17.18
N LYS A 70 -10.49 5.34 17.38
CA LYS A 70 -9.35 6.15 17.87
C LYS A 70 -8.64 5.59 19.10
N PRO A 71 -9.32 5.07 20.14
CA PRO A 71 -8.63 4.48 21.30
C PRO A 71 -7.67 3.36 20.93
N GLN A 72 -7.94 2.61 19.86
CA GLN A 72 -7.12 1.50 19.41
C GLN A 72 -5.88 1.96 18.63
N TYR A 73 -5.99 3.07 17.89
CA TYR A 73 -4.98 3.47 16.90
C TYR A 73 -4.24 4.78 17.23
N LYS A 74 -4.69 5.59 18.20
CA LYS A 74 -4.03 6.86 18.57
C LYS A 74 -2.55 6.72 18.94
N CYS A 75 -2.09 5.50 19.26
CA CYS A 75 -0.69 5.23 19.58
C CYS A 75 0.24 5.36 18.38
N VAL A 76 -0.25 5.22 17.14
CA VAL A 76 0.57 5.25 15.92
C VAL A 76 0.84 6.67 15.42
N GLY A 77 -0.10 7.59 15.55
CA GLY A 77 0.01 8.97 15.05
C GLY A 77 -1.20 9.81 15.42
N LYS A 78 -1.34 10.97 14.78
CA LYS A 78 -2.45 11.92 15.03
C LYS A 78 -3.43 12.02 13.85
N ASP A 79 -3.02 11.60 12.67
CA ASP A 79 -3.82 11.75 11.46
C ASP A 79 -4.84 10.60 11.38
N GLU A 80 -6.12 10.95 11.37
CA GLU A 80 -7.25 10.03 11.50
C GLU A 80 -7.37 9.05 10.33
N ILE A 81 -6.85 9.42 9.15
CA ILE A 81 -6.75 8.52 8.00
C ILE A 81 -6.03 7.22 8.34
N PHE A 82 -5.00 7.29 9.19
CA PHE A 82 -4.24 6.11 9.59
C PHE A 82 -5.04 5.20 10.51
N TYR A 83 -5.95 5.76 11.31
CA TYR A 83 -6.84 4.94 12.14
C TYR A 83 -7.81 4.14 11.26
N VAL A 84 -8.41 4.82 10.28
CA VAL A 84 -9.31 4.18 9.33
C VAL A 84 -8.58 3.13 8.49
N ALA A 85 -7.41 3.47 7.95
CA ALA A 85 -6.58 2.55 7.17
C ALA A 85 -6.22 1.28 7.98
N LEU A 86 -5.82 1.44 9.24
CA LEU A 86 -5.52 0.31 10.12
C LEU A 86 -6.77 -0.50 10.48
N ASP A 87 -7.92 0.16 10.63
CA ASP A 87 -9.18 -0.55 10.90
C ASP A 87 -9.62 -1.39 9.70
N MET A 88 -9.39 -0.90 8.48
CA MET A 88 -9.66 -1.64 7.24
C MET A 88 -8.77 -2.88 7.04
N LEU A 89 -7.58 -2.91 7.66
CA LEU A 89 -6.71 -4.10 7.62
C LEU A 89 -7.25 -5.28 8.45
N LYS A 90 -8.19 -5.03 9.37
CA LYS A 90 -8.82 -6.12 10.13
C LYS A 90 -9.52 -7.10 9.17
N ASN A 91 -9.37 -8.38 9.45
CA ASN A 91 -9.98 -9.47 8.67
C ASN A 91 -9.46 -9.58 7.21
N THR A 92 -8.38 -8.86 6.88
CA THR A 92 -7.65 -9.04 5.63
C THR A 92 -6.34 -9.80 5.87
N THR A 93 -5.67 -10.21 4.81
CA THR A 93 -4.29 -10.75 4.91
C THR A 93 -3.32 -9.74 5.51
N GLY A 94 -3.64 -8.43 5.50
CA GLY A 94 -2.87 -7.37 6.14
C GLY A 94 -3.07 -7.24 7.66
N ASP A 95 -3.87 -8.08 8.31
CA ASP A 95 -4.12 -7.94 9.76
C ASP A 95 -2.85 -8.14 10.60
N PHE A 96 -1.94 -9.02 10.18
CA PHE A 96 -0.67 -9.17 10.87
C PHE A 96 0.22 -7.91 10.74
N SER A 97 0.19 -7.20 9.60
CA SER A 97 0.86 -5.90 9.43
C SER A 97 0.26 -4.85 10.37
N ARG A 98 -1.06 -4.83 10.52
CA ARG A 98 -1.75 -3.98 11.50
C ARG A 98 -1.26 -4.28 12.92
N LEU A 99 -1.17 -5.56 13.29
CA LEU A 99 -0.67 -5.97 14.60
C LEU A 99 0.80 -5.58 14.79
N ALA A 100 1.63 -5.72 13.77
CA ALA A 100 3.03 -5.27 13.79
C ALA A 100 3.12 -3.75 14.00
N ILE A 101 2.30 -2.97 13.31
CA ILE A 101 2.21 -1.52 13.49
C ILE A 101 1.79 -1.16 14.92
N LEU A 102 0.90 -1.94 15.54
CA LEU A 102 0.43 -1.70 16.90
C LEU A 102 1.42 -2.14 17.98
N GLY A 103 2.52 -2.79 17.65
CA GLY A 103 3.60 -3.15 18.57
C GLY A 103 4.02 -4.60 18.56
N ASN A 104 3.34 -5.48 17.82
CA ASN A 104 3.79 -6.86 17.61
C ASN A 104 4.89 -6.92 16.54
N ASN A 105 6.04 -6.33 16.84
CA ASN A 105 7.16 -6.15 15.93
C ASN A 105 8.49 -6.28 16.68
N LEU A 106 9.60 -6.21 15.96
CA LEU A 106 10.96 -6.36 16.52
C LEU A 106 11.31 -5.34 17.64
N THR A 107 10.57 -4.25 17.75
CA THR A 107 10.82 -3.22 18.78
C THR A 107 9.86 -3.28 19.95
N GLU A 108 8.83 -4.13 19.88
CA GLU A 108 7.75 -4.26 20.89
C GLU A 108 7.05 -2.93 21.18
N LYS A 109 7.01 -2.04 20.18
CA LYS A 109 6.45 -0.69 20.33
C LYS A 109 5.60 -0.35 19.11
N PRO A 110 4.53 0.46 19.29
CA PRO A 110 3.79 0.98 18.16
C PRO A 110 4.69 1.74 17.18
N VAL A 111 4.55 1.43 15.90
CA VAL A 111 5.18 2.17 14.81
C VAL A 111 4.57 3.57 14.76
N LYS A 112 5.39 4.58 14.52
CA LYS A 112 4.92 5.95 14.31
C LYS A 112 4.69 6.20 12.84
N ILE A 113 3.46 6.62 12.52
CA ILE A 113 3.07 6.94 11.14
C ILE A 113 2.85 8.45 11.06
N GLU A 114 3.43 9.08 10.06
CA GLU A 114 3.23 10.50 9.81
C GLU A 114 3.40 10.82 8.33
N PHE A 115 2.68 11.83 7.85
CA PHE A 115 2.97 12.44 6.56
C PHE A 115 4.24 13.29 6.68
N LYS A 116 5.21 12.99 5.83
CA LYS A 116 6.51 13.65 5.84
C LYS A 116 7.07 13.81 4.44
N ASN A 117 7.57 15.00 4.14
CA ASN A 117 8.33 15.21 2.90
C ASN A 117 9.62 14.36 2.95
N LEU A 118 9.66 13.32 2.14
CA LEU A 118 10.74 12.35 2.17
C LEU A 118 12.06 12.92 1.64
N SER A 119 12.02 13.99 0.82
CA SER A 119 13.22 14.70 0.38
C SER A 119 13.99 15.38 1.52
N GLU A 120 13.34 15.63 2.68
CA GLU A 120 14.00 16.14 3.88
C GLU A 120 14.86 15.10 4.57
N ILE A 121 14.61 13.81 4.31
CA ILE A 121 15.40 12.70 4.80
C ILE A 121 16.58 12.46 3.86
N ASN A 122 16.29 12.33 2.57
CA ASN A 122 17.24 12.25 1.48
C ASN A 122 16.56 12.75 0.20
N LYS A 123 17.28 13.56 -0.59
CA LYS A 123 16.77 14.10 -1.87
C LYS A 123 16.33 13.01 -2.84
N ASP A 124 17.00 11.87 -2.82
CA ASP A 124 16.68 10.72 -3.66
C ASP A 124 15.34 10.07 -3.32
N TYR A 125 14.76 10.39 -2.15
CA TYR A 125 13.47 9.85 -1.68
C TYR A 125 12.27 10.74 -2.03
N ALA A 126 12.50 11.84 -2.76
CA ALA A 126 11.43 12.79 -3.08
C ALA A 126 10.21 12.14 -3.76
N GLU A 127 10.47 11.12 -4.60
CA GLU A 127 9.45 10.45 -5.39
C GLU A 127 8.87 9.20 -4.72
N PHE A 128 9.36 8.84 -3.53
CA PHE A 128 8.83 7.67 -2.83
C PHE A 128 7.41 7.92 -2.33
N ASP A 129 6.58 6.87 -2.33
CA ASP A 129 5.23 6.94 -1.78
C ASP A 129 5.25 6.88 -0.26
N ALA A 130 6.10 6.01 0.28
CA ALA A 130 6.34 5.88 1.71
C ALA A 130 7.77 5.42 2.00
N LEU A 131 8.10 5.34 3.27
CA LEU A 131 9.41 4.90 3.75
C LEU A 131 9.25 4.29 5.13
N GLY A 132 9.51 2.98 5.27
CA GLY A 132 9.79 2.32 6.53
C GLY A 132 11.14 2.78 7.08
N TRP A 133 11.21 3.18 8.34
CA TRP A 133 12.40 3.78 8.92
C TRP A 133 12.65 3.30 10.34
N LYS A 134 13.77 2.66 10.57
CA LYS A 134 14.23 2.31 11.92
C LYS A 134 15.17 3.39 12.46
N LYS A 135 14.81 4.01 13.57
CA LYS A 135 15.64 4.98 14.27
C LYS A 135 15.87 4.54 15.72
N GLY A 136 17.03 3.99 15.98
CA GLY A 136 17.36 3.39 17.28
C GLY A 136 16.41 2.23 17.58
N LYS A 137 15.64 2.36 18.67
CA LYS A 137 14.66 1.35 19.13
C LYS A 137 13.22 1.68 18.73
N ARG A 138 13.02 2.40 17.62
CA ARG A 138 11.68 2.76 17.14
C ARG A 138 11.59 2.59 15.63
N LEU A 139 10.43 2.15 15.23
CA LEU A 139 10.01 2.07 13.83
C LEU A 139 9.10 3.26 13.49
N TYR A 140 9.26 3.77 12.28
CA TYR A 140 8.48 4.83 11.69
C TYR A 140 8.02 4.40 10.31
N ILE A 141 6.84 4.84 9.92
CA ILE A 141 6.39 4.83 8.53
C ILE A 141 6.11 6.28 8.15
N TYR A 142 6.88 6.78 7.20
CA TYR A 142 6.69 8.11 6.65
C TYR A 142 5.98 7.97 5.30
N ILE A 143 4.85 8.64 5.17
CA ILE A 143 4.08 8.66 3.92
C ILE A 143 4.25 10.02 3.27
N ASN A 144 4.46 10.02 1.95
CA ASN A 144 4.60 11.26 1.19
C ASN A 144 3.31 12.09 1.32
N PRO A 145 3.40 13.40 1.65
CA PRO A 145 2.23 14.27 1.82
C PRO A 145 1.31 14.38 0.60
N ARG A 146 1.79 13.99 -0.59
CA ARG A 146 0.95 13.91 -1.80
C ARG A 146 -0.19 12.90 -1.70
N HIS A 147 -0.15 12.02 -0.68
CA HIS A 147 -1.16 11.01 -0.41
C HIS A 147 -2.10 11.36 0.75
N LYS A 148 -2.14 12.63 1.19
CA LYS A 148 -3.01 13.04 2.31
C LYS A 148 -4.49 12.90 2.02
N ASP A 149 -4.87 13.00 0.76
CA ASP A 149 -6.23 12.88 0.25
C ASP A 149 -6.52 11.52 -0.40
N ALA A 150 -5.58 10.58 -0.30
CA ALA A 150 -5.78 9.22 -0.79
C ALA A 150 -6.95 8.52 -0.07
N PRO A 151 -7.67 7.60 -0.75
CA PRO A 151 -8.61 6.72 -0.08
C PRO A 151 -7.93 5.91 1.03
N ALA A 152 -8.63 5.75 2.16
CA ALA A 152 -8.08 5.02 3.31
C ALA A 152 -7.65 3.59 2.97
N GLY A 153 -8.36 2.93 2.05
CA GLY A 153 -8.01 1.60 1.58
C GLY A 153 -6.67 1.54 0.85
N ALA A 154 -6.35 2.56 0.04
CA ALA A 154 -5.04 2.63 -0.62
C ALA A 154 -3.91 2.89 0.41
N ILE A 155 -4.16 3.74 1.40
CA ILE A 155 -3.22 3.90 2.54
C ILE A 155 -3.07 2.58 3.32
N ALA A 156 -4.15 1.81 3.52
CA ALA A 156 -4.09 0.52 4.21
C ALA A 156 -3.22 -0.49 3.47
N ALA A 157 -3.37 -0.60 2.15
CA ALA A 157 -2.54 -1.45 1.32
C ALA A 157 -1.05 -1.05 1.42
N LEU A 158 -0.74 0.24 1.27
CA LEU A 158 0.61 0.77 1.44
C LEU A 158 1.18 0.50 2.85
N LEU A 159 0.39 0.67 3.92
CA LEU A 159 0.82 0.38 5.28
C LEU A 159 1.09 -1.11 5.50
N SER A 160 0.37 -2.00 4.82
CA SER A 160 0.62 -3.44 4.92
C SER A 160 1.99 -3.84 4.37
N HIS A 161 2.48 -3.12 3.37
CA HIS A 161 3.82 -3.24 2.81
C HIS A 161 4.89 -2.68 3.78
N GLU A 162 4.75 -1.42 4.17
CA GLU A 162 5.75 -0.71 4.98
C GLU A 162 5.96 -1.35 6.36
N ALA A 163 4.95 -2.04 6.90
CA ALA A 163 5.04 -2.75 8.17
C ALA A 163 5.99 -3.94 8.15
N LEU A 164 6.42 -4.41 6.99
CA LEU A 164 7.35 -5.53 6.84
C LEU A 164 8.80 -5.11 7.05
N HIS A 165 9.12 -3.85 6.78
CA HIS A 165 10.47 -3.29 6.94
C HIS A 165 10.74 -2.92 8.40
N GLN A 166 11.22 -3.89 9.18
CA GLN A 166 11.39 -3.74 10.64
C GLN A 166 12.84 -3.58 11.11
N ASP A 167 13.79 -3.75 10.22
CA ASP A 167 15.21 -3.63 10.55
C ASP A 167 15.99 -2.83 9.49
N GLU A 168 17.30 -2.97 9.44
CA GLU A 168 18.18 -2.30 8.48
C GLU A 168 18.49 -3.13 7.24
N TYR A 169 17.92 -4.31 7.14
CA TYR A 169 18.13 -5.21 6.00
C TYR A 169 16.95 -5.09 5.03
N ASN A 170 17.23 -5.33 3.77
CA ASN A 170 16.23 -5.44 2.73
C ASN A 170 16.75 -6.35 1.62
N SER A 171 15.84 -6.90 0.84
CA SER A 171 16.20 -7.80 -0.25
C SER A 171 15.13 -7.80 -1.34
N LEU A 172 15.49 -8.37 -2.50
CA LEU A 172 14.52 -8.62 -3.56
C LEU A 172 13.40 -9.57 -3.11
N ALA A 173 13.71 -10.52 -2.22
CA ALA A 173 12.71 -11.42 -1.66
C ALA A 173 11.74 -10.66 -0.75
N GLU A 174 12.24 -9.84 0.16
CA GLU A 174 11.42 -9.01 1.06
C GLU A 174 10.53 -8.04 0.29
N GLU A 175 11.07 -7.32 -0.69
CA GLU A 175 10.29 -6.43 -1.55
C GLU A 175 9.22 -7.19 -2.35
N THR A 176 9.57 -8.38 -2.86
CA THR A 176 8.60 -9.22 -3.57
C THR A 176 7.45 -9.62 -2.67
N TYR A 177 7.74 -9.97 -1.43
CA TYR A 177 6.72 -10.31 -0.44
C TYR A 177 5.87 -9.09 -0.08
N ALA A 178 6.50 -7.96 0.18
CA ALA A 178 5.83 -6.71 0.54
C ALA A 178 4.87 -6.23 -0.56
N TRP A 179 5.31 -6.21 -1.81
CA TRP A 179 4.47 -5.84 -2.95
C TRP A 179 3.33 -6.86 -3.18
N THR A 180 3.57 -8.14 -2.90
CA THR A 180 2.54 -9.17 -3.04
C THR A 180 1.47 -9.01 -1.96
N MET A 181 1.89 -8.72 -0.74
CA MET A 181 1.00 -8.42 0.38
C MET A 181 0.13 -7.19 0.09
N GLU A 182 0.74 -6.11 -0.35
CA GLU A 182 0.06 -4.88 -0.73
C GLU A 182 -1.02 -5.13 -1.80
N ALA A 183 -0.66 -5.87 -2.86
CA ALA A 183 -1.60 -6.24 -3.91
C ALA A 183 -2.76 -7.11 -3.42
N ALA A 184 -2.49 -8.09 -2.54
CA ALA A 184 -3.51 -8.95 -1.97
C ALA A 184 -4.48 -8.16 -1.08
N VAL A 185 -3.94 -7.32 -0.20
CA VAL A 185 -4.73 -6.45 0.67
C VAL A 185 -5.60 -5.49 -0.14
N TRP A 186 -5.05 -4.89 -1.20
CA TRP A 186 -5.85 -4.04 -2.08
C TRP A 186 -7.01 -4.79 -2.76
N CYS A 187 -6.77 -6.03 -3.23
CA CYS A 187 -7.84 -6.86 -3.76
C CYS A 187 -8.95 -7.13 -2.73
N GLU A 188 -8.56 -7.49 -1.49
CA GLU A 188 -9.50 -7.76 -0.40
C GLU A 188 -10.31 -6.52 -0.01
N ILE A 189 -9.64 -5.37 0.09
CA ILE A 189 -10.29 -4.09 0.39
C ILE A 189 -11.29 -3.73 -0.71
N LEU A 190 -10.95 -3.86 -1.99
CA LEU A 190 -11.88 -3.56 -3.07
C LEU A 190 -13.07 -4.52 -3.14
N ASN A 191 -12.92 -5.75 -2.67
CA ASN A 191 -14.04 -6.69 -2.58
C ASN A 191 -15.06 -6.26 -1.51
N GLU A 192 -14.61 -5.66 -0.41
CA GLU A 192 -15.47 -5.20 0.68
C GLU A 192 -15.91 -3.74 0.50
N TYR A 193 -15.01 -2.89 -0.01
CA TYR A 193 -15.18 -1.44 -0.17
C TYR A 193 -14.79 -1.00 -1.59
N PRO A 194 -15.59 -1.35 -2.62
CA PRO A 194 -15.23 -1.07 -4.01
C PRO A 194 -15.04 0.43 -4.31
N GLU A 195 -15.70 1.31 -3.55
CA GLU A 195 -15.57 2.76 -3.67
C GLU A 195 -14.16 3.28 -3.34
N MET A 196 -13.31 2.50 -2.67
CA MET A 196 -11.91 2.88 -2.43
C MET A 196 -11.12 2.99 -3.74
N GLY A 197 -11.57 2.31 -4.79
CA GLY A 197 -10.98 2.37 -6.12
C GLY A 197 -11.60 3.41 -7.06
N ASP A 198 -12.54 4.26 -6.62
CA ASP A 198 -13.26 5.19 -7.50
C ASP A 198 -12.38 6.34 -8.01
N ASP A 199 -11.42 6.78 -7.22
CA ASP A 199 -10.49 7.85 -7.63
C ASP A 199 -9.36 7.31 -8.52
N LYS A 200 -9.72 7.02 -9.77
CA LYS A 200 -8.78 6.48 -10.77
C LYS A 200 -7.65 7.43 -11.17
N MET A 201 -7.70 8.69 -10.72
CA MET A 201 -6.67 9.68 -11.02
C MET A 201 -5.69 9.88 -9.86
N HIS A 202 -6.04 9.43 -8.65
CA HIS A 202 -5.15 9.54 -7.50
C HIS A 202 -3.92 8.62 -7.69
N PRO A 203 -2.67 9.15 -7.57
CA PRO A 203 -1.45 8.38 -7.86
C PRO A 203 -1.36 7.07 -7.09
N LEU A 204 -1.75 7.07 -5.81
CA LEU A 204 -1.70 5.86 -4.99
C LEU A 204 -2.72 4.80 -5.47
N VAL A 205 -3.93 5.20 -5.84
CA VAL A 205 -4.93 4.27 -6.40
C VAL A 205 -4.46 3.68 -7.72
N VAL A 206 -3.86 4.50 -8.59
CA VAL A 206 -3.26 4.02 -9.86
C VAL A 206 -2.17 2.97 -9.61
N ARG A 207 -1.33 3.22 -8.59
CA ARG A 207 -0.29 2.29 -8.18
C ARG A 207 -0.88 0.98 -7.67
N GLU A 208 -1.83 1.04 -6.74
CA GLU A 208 -2.47 -0.15 -6.17
C GLU A 208 -3.21 -0.97 -7.24
N ASP A 209 -3.93 -0.31 -8.15
CA ASP A 209 -4.57 -0.97 -9.29
C ASP A 209 -3.55 -1.64 -10.23
N THR A 210 -2.36 -1.09 -10.36
CA THR A 210 -1.28 -1.70 -11.13
C THR A 210 -0.76 -2.96 -10.46
N LEU A 211 -0.52 -2.93 -9.15
CA LEU A 211 -0.13 -4.11 -8.37
C LEU A 211 -1.20 -5.20 -8.40
N LYS A 212 -2.46 -4.83 -8.24
CA LYS A 212 -3.61 -5.73 -8.37
C LYS A 212 -3.59 -6.45 -9.72
N LYS A 213 -3.43 -5.72 -10.85
CA LYS A 213 -3.37 -6.32 -12.18
C LYS A 213 -2.21 -7.31 -12.33
N LEU A 214 -1.04 -7.02 -11.77
CA LEU A 214 0.09 -7.94 -11.77
C LEU A 214 -0.21 -9.21 -10.96
N PHE A 215 -0.85 -9.06 -9.82
CA PHE A 215 -1.23 -10.16 -8.93
C PHE A 215 -2.29 -11.05 -9.59
N GLU A 216 -3.36 -10.48 -10.14
CA GLU A 216 -4.41 -11.20 -10.89
C GLU A 216 -3.84 -11.90 -12.11
N LYS A 217 -2.99 -11.22 -12.92
CA LYS A 217 -2.28 -11.82 -14.06
C LYS A 217 -1.40 -13.00 -13.63
N GLY A 218 -0.87 -12.96 -12.42
CA GLY A 218 -0.12 -14.04 -11.80
C GLY A 218 -0.98 -15.17 -11.25
N ASN A 219 -2.30 -15.14 -11.46
CA ASN A 219 -3.25 -16.05 -10.84
C ASN A 219 -3.15 -16.02 -9.31
N TYR A 220 -3.12 -14.80 -8.75
CA TYR A 220 -3.00 -14.53 -7.32
C TYR A 220 -1.70 -15.09 -6.70
N THR A 221 -0.61 -15.04 -7.46
CA THR A 221 0.73 -15.38 -7.02
C THR A 221 1.69 -14.20 -7.24
N ASN A 222 2.88 -14.27 -6.65
CA ASN A 222 3.91 -13.25 -6.79
C ASN A 222 4.63 -13.23 -8.16
N LYS A 223 4.26 -14.11 -9.11
CA LYS A 223 5.01 -14.35 -10.35
C LYS A 223 5.39 -13.08 -11.13
N TYR A 224 4.42 -12.20 -11.40
CA TYR A 224 4.67 -10.98 -12.16
C TYR A 224 5.17 -9.84 -11.28
N ILE A 225 4.77 -9.81 -10.00
CA ILE A 225 5.29 -8.88 -9.00
C ILE A 225 6.79 -9.11 -8.83
N LYS A 226 7.24 -10.34 -8.61
CA LYS A 226 8.66 -10.71 -8.51
C LYS A 226 9.46 -10.24 -9.73
N LYS A 227 8.92 -10.46 -10.95
CA LYS A 227 9.56 -10.00 -12.18
C LYS A 227 9.70 -8.47 -12.19
N THR A 228 8.69 -7.75 -11.75
CA THR A 228 8.69 -6.28 -11.70
C THR A 228 9.69 -5.77 -10.66
N VAL A 229 9.72 -6.35 -9.47
CA VAL A 229 10.68 -6.02 -8.40
C VAL A 229 12.12 -6.21 -8.89
N VAL A 230 12.44 -7.36 -9.48
CA VAL A 230 13.80 -7.64 -10.00
C VAL A 230 14.22 -6.68 -11.11
N GLN A 231 13.28 -6.19 -11.92
CA GLN A 231 13.54 -5.23 -13.00
C GLN A 231 13.55 -3.78 -12.54
N ASN A 232 13.13 -3.50 -11.32
CA ASN A 232 13.09 -2.15 -10.79
C ASN A 232 14.52 -1.61 -10.57
N LYS A 233 14.84 -0.50 -11.23
CA LYS A 233 16.15 0.14 -11.12
C LYS A 233 16.51 0.53 -9.69
N GLY A 234 15.53 0.86 -8.86
CA GLY A 234 15.73 1.20 -7.45
C GLY A 234 16.19 0.02 -6.60
N TYR A 235 15.95 -1.21 -7.04
CA TYR A 235 16.28 -2.44 -6.30
C TYR A 235 17.50 -3.20 -6.84
N GLN A 236 18.15 -2.70 -7.89
CA GLN A 236 19.28 -3.40 -8.55
C GLN A 236 20.45 -3.73 -7.63
N ASN A 237 20.61 -2.97 -6.54
CA ASN A 237 21.71 -3.16 -5.58
C ASN A 237 21.28 -3.93 -4.32
N LEU A 238 20.03 -4.39 -4.25
CA LEU A 238 19.58 -5.20 -3.14
C LEU A 238 20.11 -6.64 -3.26
N PRO A 239 20.45 -7.29 -2.13
CA PRO A 239 20.71 -8.71 -2.12
C PRO A 239 19.47 -9.50 -2.51
N SER A 240 19.65 -10.75 -2.90
CA SER A 240 18.52 -11.62 -3.26
C SER A 240 17.61 -11.93 -2.07
N THR A 241 18.18 -12.08 -0.89
CA THR A 241 17.50 -12.45 0.37
C THR A 241 17.99 -11.61 1.54
N SER A 242 17.19 -11.53 2.60
CA SER A 242 17.49 -10.90 3.89
C SER A 242 17.01 -11.79 5.04
N PRO A 243 17.44 -11.54 6.29
CA PRO A 243 16.98 -12.33 7.45
C PRO A 243 15.44 -12.39 7.53
N GLY A 244 14.91 -13.60 7.61
CA GLY A 244 13.46 -13.84 7.61
C GLY A 244 12.82 -13.99 6.20
N PHE A 245 13.60 -13.76 5.13
CA PHE A 245 13.16 -13.88 3.74
C PHE A 245 14.15 -14.71 2.90
N GLU A 246 14.68 -15.80 3.48
CA GLU A 246 15.66 -16.66 2.84
C GLU A 246 15.03 -17.60 1.81
N GLU A 247 13.73 -17.94 1.98
CA GLU A 247 13.00 -18.90 1.14
C GLU A 247 11.69 -18.29 0.64
N LEU A 248 11.73 -17.56 -0.48
CA LEU A 248 10.52 -17.06 -1.18
C LEU A 248 10.56 -17.34 -2.68
#